data_2a6b81f6bb07a335145fe6c5e32786ea
#
_entry.id   2a6b81f6bb07a335145fe6c5e32786ea
#
_cell.length_a   1.000
_cell.length_b   1.000
_cell.length_c   1.000
_cell.angle_alpha   90.00
_cell.angle_beta   90.00
_cell.angle_gamma   90.00
#
_symmetry.space_group_name_H-M   'P 1'
#
loop_
_entity.id
_entity.type
_entity.pdbx_description
1 polymer ?
#
loop_
_entity_poly.entity_id
_entity_poly.type
_entity_poly.pdbx_seq_one_letter_code
_entity_poly.pdbx_strand_id
1 'polypeptide(L)'
;MSRSAWKRAAVALAAAAVVAGVAGCQDGDGGTKKAAGASATAQPGTQSPEEAAEAVRAAYAKASAAKSAKVEMRLNVGGEKAPGGSTFTGVQAWGPVAADLKVFDSSYLAEIPGAPVETRMVTAAGATYVDLGEGLTAQTGGKRWLKVDAEGAAAGDELMIQLTGGLTVAAMDLPKELGLLAGSSAVKHLGPVKGGDVEAEAYEGELPGGKLMEVWIGADGYPVKTIVHAESGGTTTSLTTKYSGFGAKAAVQAPPAGDTVAFTDLLKRLGRG
;
A
#
# COMPACT_ATOMS: atom_id res chain seq x y z
N MET A 1 26.28 47.26 -12.45
CA MET A 1 27.59 46.74 -12.81
C MET A 1 28.17 46.03 -11.60
N SER A 2 28.24 44.75 -11.55
CA SER A 2 29.31 43.94 -10.96
C SER A 2 28.96 42.45 -11.16
N ARG A 3 29.80 41.79 -11.95
CA ARG A 3 29.75 40.35 -12.24
C ARG A 3 30.64 39.66 -11.21
N SER A 4 30.07 38.68 -10.50
CA SER A 4 30.88 37.75 -9.68
C SER A 4 30.79 36.35 -10.30
N ALA A 5 31.94 35.90 -10.81
CA ALA A 5 32.16 34.59 -11.38
C ALA A 5 32.22 33.51 -10.28
N TRP A 6 31.47 32.47 -10.41
CA TRP A 6 31.64 31.26 -9.58
C TRP A 6 32.55 30.26 -10.27
N LYS A 7 33.61 29.97 -9.58
CA LYS A 7 34.66 29.02 -9.99
C LYS A 7 34.14 27.59 -9.80
N ARG A 8 34.21 26.81 -10.87
CA ARG A 8 33.94 25.36 -10.86
C ARG A 8 35.17 24.66 -10.24
N ALA A 9 34.96 23.92 -9.14
CA ALA A 9 35.94 22.99 -8.60
C ALA A 9 35.56 21.58 -9.07
N ALA A 10 36.38 21.01 -9.95
CA ALA A 10 36.29 19.60 -10.34
C ALA A 10 37.08 18.79 -9.30
N VAL A 11 36.44 17.83 -8.67
CA VAL A 11 37.07 16.80 -7.83
C VAL A 11 37.12 15.51 -8.64
N ALA A 12 38.34 15.12 -9.05
CA ALA A 12 38.63 13.83 -9.66
C ALA A 12 38.80 12.79 -8.54
N LEU A 13 37.95 11.75 -8.52
CA LEU A 13 38.11 10.56 -7.69
C LEU A 13 38.82 9.48 -8.53
N ALA A 14 40.04 9.13 -8.12
CA ALA A 14 40.80 8.02 -8.66
C ALA A 14 40.25 6.68 -8.12
N ALA A 15 39.83 5.79 -9.01
CA ALA A 15 39.53 4.41 -8.69
C ALA A 15 40.83 3.58 -8.67
N ALA A 16 41.12 3.00 -7.51
CA ALA A 16 42.17 1.97 -7.39
C ALA A 16 41.55 0.59 -7.50
N ALA A 17 41.75 -0.10 -8.61
CA ALA A 17 41.43 -1.51 -8.78
C ALA A 17 42.58 -2.35 -8.18
N VAL A 18 42.26 -3.16 -7.15
CA VAL A 18 43.13 -4.23 -6.65
C VAL A 18 42.66 -5.54 -7.25
N VAL A 19 43.39 -6.05 -8.23
CA VAL A 19 43.23 -7.43 -8.73
C VAL A 19 44.23 -8.29 -7.93
N ALA A 20 43.68 -9.19 -7.11
CA ALA A 20 44.43 -10.29 -6.50
C ALA A 20 44.05 -11.59 -7.22
N GLY A 21 44.90 -12.00 -8.17
CA GLY A 21 44.84 -13.30 -8.78
C GLY A 21 45.43 -14.37 -7.84
N VAL A 22 44.74 -15.50 -7.72
CA VAL A 22 45.34 -16.74 -7.23
C VAL A 22 45.08 -17.82 -8.26
N ALA A 23 46.12 -18.14 -9.02
CA ALA A 23 46.19 -19.37 -9.79
C ALA A 23 46.65 -20.51 -8.90
N GLY A 24 45.89 -21.61 -8.90
CA GLY A 24 46.29 -22.86 -8.25
C GLY A 24 45.71 -24.03 -9.05
N CYS A 25 46.52 -24.56 -9.96
CA CYS A 25 46.29 -25.88 -10.56
C CYS A 25 46.79 -26.96 -9.60
N GLN A 26 45.98 -27.96 -9.32
CA GLN A 26 46.44 -29.30 -8.92
C GLN A 26 45.46 -30.35 -9.40
N ASP A 27 45.96 -31.24 -10.23
CA ASP A 27 45.32 -32.48 -10.68
C ASP A 27 45.09 -33.44 -9.54
N GLY A 28 44.00 -34.22 -9.60
CA GLY A 28 43.73 -35.31 -8.63
C GLY A 28 42.33 -35.90 -8.77
N ASP A 29 42.27 -36.95 -9.49
CA ASP A 29 41.32 -38.02 -9.74
C ASP A 29 40.28 -38.38 -8.63
N GLY A 30 39.02 -38.65 -9.06
CA GLY A 30 38.15 -39.66 -8.47
C GLY A 30 37.20 -39.27 -7.35
N GLY A 31 35.90 -39.22 -7.67
CA GLY A 31 34.88 -39.36 -6.61
C GLY A 31 33.63 -38.50 -6.76
N THR A 32 32.62 -39.03 -7.48
CA THR A 32 31.24 -38.48 -7.47
C THR A 32 30.67 -38.46 -6.05
N LYS A 33 30.68 -37.31 -5.40
CA LYS A 33 29.78 -37.00 -4.30
C LYS A 33 28.92 -35.82 -4.71
N LYS A 34 27.63 -36.13 -4.89
CA LYS A 34 26.54 -35.17 -5.06
C LYS A 34 26.59 -34.16 -3.89
N ALA A 35 27.20 -33.02 -4.09
CA ALA A 35 27.19 -31.95 -3.14
C ALA A 35 25.80 -31.35 -3.13
N ALA A 36 25.14 -31.46 -1.97
CA ALA A 36 23.93 -30.70 -1.66
C ALA A 36 24.23 -29.21 -1.88
N GLY A 37 23.35 -28.57 -2.67
CA GLY A 37 23.51 -27.16 -3.00
C GLY A 37 23.64 -26.31 -1.75
N ALA A 38 24.79 -25.65 -1.61
CA ALA A 38 24.94 -24.52 -0.74
C ALA A 38 23.97 -23.43 -1.25
N SER A 39 22.98 -23.08 -0.44
CA SER A 39 22.18 -21.89 -0.64
C SER A 39 23.16 -20.71 -0.73
N ALA A 40 23.36 -20.17 -1.93
CA ALA A 40 24.08 -18.96 -2.13
C ALA A 40 23.32 -17.87 -1.35
N THR A 41 23.99 -17.25 -0.38
CA THR A 41 23.49 -16.07 0.31
C THR A 41 23.42 -14.97 -0.77
N ALA A 42 22.22 -14.68 -1.26
CA ALA A 42 22.02 -13.68 -2.28
C ALA A 42 22.50 -12.32 -1.73
N GLN A 43 23.36 -11.66 -2.48
CA GLN A 43 23.72 -10.27 -2.19
C GLN A 43 22.51 -9.37 -2.43
N PRO A 44 22.36 -8.25 -1.70
CA PRO A 44 21.25 -7.32 -1.89
C PRO A 44 21.10 -6.94 -3.38
N GLY A 45 19.89 -7.08 -3.92
CA GLY A 45 19.58 -6.67 -5.29
C GLY A 45 20.04 -7.62 -6.41
N THR A 46 20.37 -8.89 -6.12
CA THR A 46 20.95 -9.84 -7.08
C THR A 46 19.99 -10.84 -7.71
N GLN A 47 18.71 -10.86 -7.30
CA GLN A 47 17.73 -11.72 -7.96
C GLN A 47 17.41 -11.20 -9.36
N SER A 48 17.28 -12.12 -10.32
CA SER A 48 16.75 -11.79 -11.65
C SER A 48 15.30 -11.31 -11.56
N PRO A 49 14.79 -10.57 -12.56
CA PRO A 49 13.38 -10.18 -12.59
C PRO A 49 12.40 -11.36 -12.51
N GLU A 50 12.79 -12.51 -13.05
CA GLU A 50 11.99 -13.76 -13.01
C GLU A 50 11.92 -14.34 -11.59
N GLU A 51 13.06 -14.40 -10.88
CA GLU A 51 13.11 -14.83 -9.47
C GLU A 51 12.34 -13.87 -8.55
N ALA A 52 12.48 -12.56 -8.80
CA ALA A 52 11.73 -11.55 -8.07
C ALA A 52 10.22 -11.68 -8.28
N ALA A 53 9.78 -11.88 -9.52
CA ALA A 53 8.36 -12.12 -9.84
C ALA A 53 7.85 -13.43 -9.23
N GLU A 54 8.69 -14.49 -9.14
CA GLU A 54 8.35 -15.75 -8.48
C GLU A 54 8.11 -15.54 -6.96
N ALA A 55 8.97 -14.79 -6.29
CA ALA A 55 8.82 -14.46 -4.87
C ALA A 55 7.51 -13.69 -4.60
N VAL A 56 7.20 -12.70 -5.44
CA VAL A 56 5.93 -11.95 -5.34
C VAL A 56 4.73 -12.88 -5.62
N ARG A 57 4.85 -13.80 -6.57
CA ARG A 57 3.82 -14.79 -6.90
C ARG A 57 3.55 -15.77 -5.75
N ALA A 58 4.61 -16.18 -5.05
CA ALA A 58 4.48 -17.01 -3.86
C ALA A 58 3.77 -16.25 -2.71
N ALA A 59 4.11 -14.99 -2.50
CA ALA A 59 3.45 -14.13 -1.51
C ALA A 59 1.96 -13.88 -1.87
N TYR A 60 1.66 -13.67 -3.15
CA TYR A 60 0.28 -13.61 -3.65
C TYR A 60 -0.52 -14.86 -3.30
N ALA A 61 0.03 -16.04 -3.55
CA ALA A 61 -0.64 -17.31 -3.28
C ALA A 61 -0.94 -17.47 -1.77
N LYS A 62 0.02 -17.12 -0.91
CA LYS A 62 -0.16 -17.17 0.56
C LYS A 62 -1.20 -16.17 1.04
N ALA A 63 -1.11 -14.90 0.62
CA ALA A 63 -2.07 -13.88 0.97
C ALA A 63 -3.49 -14.28 0.52
N SER A 64 -3.64 -14.75 -0.72
CA SER A 64 -4.92 -15.22 -1.27
C SER A 64 -5.53 -16.35 -0.44
N ALA A 65 -4.71 -17.33 -0.02
CA ALA A 65 -5.16 -18.45 0.79
C ALA A 65 -5.60 -18.03 2.20
N ALA A 66 -4.96 -17.01 2.78
CA ALA A 66 -5.28 -16.49 4.11
C ALA A 66 -6.62 -15.73 4.16
N LYS A 67 -7.07 -15.16 3.05
CA LYS A 67 -8.34 -14.44 2.86
C LYS A 67 -8.52 -13.16 3.67
N SER A 68 -7.67 -12.87 4.65
CA SER A 68 -7.75 -11.69 5.50
C SER A 68 -6.45 -11.41 6.21
N ALA A 69 -6.31 -10.18 6.70
CA ALA A 69 -5.23 -9.79 7.62
C ALA A 69 -5.68 -8.63 8.51
N LYS A 70 -4.98 -8.43 9.62
CA LYS A 70 -4.99 -7.16 10.34
C LYS A 70 -4.15 -6.16 9.56
N VAL A 71 -4.59 -4.91 9.49
CA VAL A 71 -3.92 -3.85 8.74
C VAL A 71 -3.73 -2.59 9.59
N GLU A 72 -2.59 -1.94 9.35
CA GLU A 72 -2.36 -0.53 9.70
C GLU A 72 -2.02 0.19 8.39
N MET A 73 -2.82 1.16 8.01
CA MET A 73 -2.64 1.91 6.77
C MET A 73 -2.40 3.38 7.08
N ARG A 74 -1.51 3.99 6.32
CA ARG A 74 -1.29 5.43 6.31
C ARG A 74 -1.36 5.93 4.88
N LEU A 75 -2.35 6.77 4.62
CA LEU A 75 -2.49 7.49 3.37
C LEU A 75 -1.93 8.90 3.53
N ASN A 76 -1.05 9.30 2.61
CA ASN A 76 -0.58 10.68 2.50
C ASN A 76 -0.92 11.19 1.10
N VAL A 77 -1.39 12.42 1.00
CA VAL A 77 -1.71 13.08 -0.27
C VAL A 77 -0.88 14.34 -0.37
N GLY A 78 -0.25 14.57 -1.52
CA GLY A 78 0.70 15.67 -1.72
C GLY A 78 2.17 15.30 -1.47
N GLY A 79 2.46 13.98 -1.29
CA GLY A 79 3.80 13.45 -1.01
C GLY A 79 4.09 13.28 0.49
N GLU A 80 5.26 12.69 0.82
CA GLU A 80 5.64 12.35 2.21
C GLU A 80 5.74 13.57 3.15
N LYS A 81 5.92 14.76 2.61
CA LYS A 81 6.06 16.02 3.36
C LYS A 81 4.79 16.86 3.40
N ALA A 82 3.70 16.40 2.78
CA ALA A 82 2.47 17.15 2.75
C ALA A 82 1.69 17.02 4.07
N PRO A 83 1.02 18.08 4.53
CA PRO A 83 0.26 18.07 5.78
C PRO A 83 -1.05 17.27 5.71
N GLY A 84 -1.36 16.60 4.59
CA GLY A 84 -2.61 15.85 4.40
C GLY A 84 -2.44 14.34 4.54
N GLY A 85 -3.37 13.68 5.22
CA GLY A 85 -3.38 12.23 5.32
C GLY A 85 -4.36 11.68 6.34
N SER A 86 -4.45 10.35 6.36
CA SER A 86 -5.29 9.61 7.32
C SER A 86 -4.61 8.33 7.73
N THR A 87 -4.85 7.90 8.95
CA THR A 87 -4.38 6.61 9.48
C THR A 87 -5.59 5.70 9.70
N PHE A 88 -5.45 4.44 9.33
CA PHE A 88 -6.49 3.43 9.44
C PHE A 88 -5.94 2.20 10.13
N THR A 89 -6.71 1.59 11.04
CA THR A 89 -6.37 0.32 11.66
C THR A 89 -7.57 -0.60 11.72
N GLY A 90 -7.36 -1.89 11.54
CA GLY A 90 -8.47 -2.83 11.63
C GLY A 90 -8.19 -4.16 10.95
N VAL A 91 -9.24 -4.72 10.35
CA VAL A 91 -9.17 -5.99 9.62
C VAL A 91 -9.66 -5.77 8.20
N GLN A 92 -8.93 -6.35 7.27
CA GLN A 92 -9.25 -6.37 5.85
C GLN A 92 -9.38 -7.81 5.38
N ALA A 93 -10.35 -8.08 4.51
CA ALA A 93 -10.54 -9.36 3.86
C ALA A 93 -10.64 -9.17 2.34
N TRP A 94 -10.34 -10.23 1.62
CA TRP A 94 -10.41 -10.29 0.16
C TRP A 94 -11.04 -11.59 -0.30
N GLY A 95 -11.80 -11.50 -1.40
CA GLY A 95 -12.57 -12.59 -1.96
C GLY A 95 -13.85 -13.00 -1.19
N PRO A 96 -14.83 -12.08 -0.95
CA PRO A 96 -14.97 -10.70 -1.45
C PRO A 96 -14.20 -9.68 -0.62
N VAL A 97 -13.91 -8.51 -1.21
CA VAL A 97 -13.28 -7.40 -0.49
C VAL A 97 -14.22 -6.88 0.60
N ALA A 98 -13.72 -6.87 1.81
CA ALA A 98 -14.39 -6.34 2.99
C ALA A 98 -13.39 -5.76 3.98
N ALA A 99 -13.76 -4.72 4.72
CA ALA A 99 -12.91 -4.15 5.74
C ALA A 99 -13.74 -3.53 6.87
N ASP A 100 -13.19 -3.56 8.08
CA ASP A 100 -13.69 -2.86 9.25
C ASP A 100 -12.53 -2.11 9.88
N LEU A 101 -12.51 -0.80 9.68
CA LEU A 101 -11.39 0.07 9.97
C LEU A 101 -11.80 1.20 10.91
N LYS A 102 -10.95 1.47 11.88
CA LYS A 102 -10.95 2.71 12.63
C LYS A 102 -10.09 3.72 11.87
N VAL A 103 -10.60 4.94 11.68
CA VAL A 103 -9.92 6.06 11.02
C VAL A 103 -9.59 7.10 12.07
N PHE A 104 -8.36 7.56 12.09
CA PHE A 104 -7.88 8.60 13.01
C PHE A 104 -6.77 9.42 12.36
N ASP A 105 -6.38 10.53 13.01
CA ASP A 105 -5.38 11.46 12.47
C ASP A 105 -5.70 11.91 11.03
N SER A 106 -7.01 12.07 10.72
CA SER A 106 -7.44 12.49 9.40
C SER A 106 -7.47 14.00 9.30
N SER A 107 -6.55 14.56 8.53
CA SER A 107 -6.59 15.99 8.21
C SER A 107 -7.85 16.39 7.43
N TYR A 108 -8.41 15.45 6.66
CA TYR A 108 -9.64 15.67 5.88
C TYR A 108 -10.88 15.78 6.77
N LEU A 109 -11.04 14.89 7.76
CA LEU A 109 -12.14 14.97 8.71
C LEU A 109 -12.04 16.21 9.58
N ALA A 110 -10.82 16.64 9.92
CA ALA A 110 -10.59 17.84 10.71
C ALA A 110 -11.08 19.14 10.04
N GLU A 111 -11.20 19.15 8.71
CA GLU A 111 -11.72 20.28 7.93
C GLU A 111 -13.26 20.35 7.90
N ILE A 112 -13.95 19.28 8.31
CA ILE A 112 -15.42 19.21 8.28
C ILE A 112 -15.97 19.60 9.67
N PRO A 113 -16.66 20.75 9.80
CA PRO A 113 -17.25 21.15 11.08
C PRO A 113 -18.27 20.12 11.58
N GLY A 114 -18.07 19.61 12.78
CA GLY A 114 -18.93 18.59 13.39
C GLY A 114 -18.55 17.14 13.06
N ALA A 115 -17.53 16.91 12.21
CA ALA A 115 -17.02 15.56 11.98
C ALA A 115 -16.34 15.01 13.25
N PRO A 116 -16.41 13.69 13.49
CA PRO A 116 -15.74 13.07 14.61
C PRO A 116 -14.20 13.06 14.38
N VAL A 117 -13.43 13.18 15.45
CA VAL A 117 -11.95 13.09 15.43
C VAL A 117 -11.50 11.68 15.03
N GLU A 118 -12.25 10.68 15.44
CA GLU A 118 -12.07 9.29 15.08
C GLU A 118 -13.39 8.75 14.51
N THR A 119 -13.31 7.97 13.44
CA THR A 119 -14.51 7.37 12.86
C THR A 119 -14.28 5.92 12.52
N ARG A 120 -15.38 5.22 12.21
CA ARG A 120 -15.36 3.84 11.70
C ARG A 120 -15.70 3.85 10.22
N MET A 121 -14.92 3.10 9.46
CA MET A 121 -15.15 2.86 8.04
C MET A 121 -15.34 1.38 7.80
N VAL A 122 -16.43 1.01 7.15
CA VAL A 122 -16.76 -0.38 6.81
C VAL A 122 -16.85 -0.50 5.30
N THR A 123 -16.14 -1.48 4.73
CA THR A 123 -16.30 -1.86 3.32
C THR A 123 -16.99 -3.20 3.26
N ALA A 124 -18.14 -3.25 2.61
CA ALA A 124 -18.93 -4.47 2.44
C ALA A 124 -19.79 -4.38 1.18
N ALA A 125 -20.00 -5.51 0.51
CA ALA A 125 -20.87 -5.62 -0.68
C ALA A 125 -20.56 -4.57 -1.78
N GLY A 126 -19.27 -4.25 -1.98
CA GLY A 126 -18.84 -3.31 -3.03
C GLY A 126 -19.04 -1.83 -2.71
N ALA A 127 -19.43 -1.49 -1.48
CA ALA A 127 -19.57 -0.11 -1.02
C ALA A 127 -18.72 0.15 0.23
N THR A 128 -18.34 1.41 0.42
CA THR A 128 -17.72 1.90 1.65
C THR A 128 -18.74 2.68 2.45
N TYR A 129 -18.78 2.43 3.74
CA TYR A 129 -19.64 3.10 4.71
C TYR A 129 -18.77 3.84 5.71
N VAL A 130 -19.07 5.12 5.93
CA VAL A 130 -18.37 5.98 6.89
C VAL A 130 -19.35 6.38 7.99
N ASP A 131 -18.96 6.18 9.25
CA ASP A 131 -19.72 6.64 10.41
C ASP A 131 -19.50 8.15 10.55
N LEU A 132 -20.53 8.94 10.28
CA LEU A 132 -20.47 10.40 10.33
C LEU A 132 -20.55 10.98 11.75
N GLY A 133 -20.81 10.11 12.74
CA GLY A 133 -21.05 10.54 14.11
C GLY A 133 -22.33 11.35 14.26
N GLU A 134 -22.60 11.80 15.49
CA GLU A 134 -23.81 12.56 15.80
C GLU A 134 -23.77 14.00 15.26
N GLY A 135 -22.58 14.60 15.16
CA GLY A 135 -22.40 15.99 14.76
C GLY A 135 -22.83 16.30 13.32
N LEU A 136 -22.88 15.28 12.44
CA LEU A 136 -23.25 15.42 11.03
C LEU A 136 -24.65 14.89 10.70
N THR A 137 -25.39 14.38 11.67
CA THR A 137 -26.73 13.79 11.43
C THR A 137 -27.76 14.79 10.91
N ALA A 138 -27.64 16.06 11.28
CA ALA A 138 -28.54 17.11 10.77
C ALA A 138 -28.44 17.28 9.25
N GLN A 139 -27.22 17.20 8.68
CA GLN A 139 -26.96 17.31 7.24
C GLN A 139 -27.39 16.04 6.48
N THR A 140 -27.42 14.89 7.13
CA THR A 140 -27.77 13.61 6.56
C THR A 140 -29.24 13.22 6.71
N GLY A 141 -30.07 14.11 7.31
CA GLY A 141 -31.47 13.82 7.59
C GLY A 141 -31.65 12.77 8.69
N GLY A 142 -30.85 12.83 9.74
CA GLY A 142 -30.88 11.95 10.89
C GLY A 142 -30.18 10.61 10.69
N LYS A 143 -29.45 10.41 9.56
CA LYS A 143 -28.72 9.19 9.27
C LYS A 143 -27.28 9.28 9.76
N ARG A 144 -26.80 8.22 10.40
CA ARG A 144 -25.45 8.16 10.96
C ARG A 144 -24.41 7.72 9.94
N TRP A 145 -24.78 6.86 8.98
CA TRP A 145 -23.84 6.26 8.05
C TRP A 145 -23.97 6.85 6.65
N LEU A 146 -22.85 7.19 6.06
CA LEU A 146 -22.72 7.56 4.65
C LEU A 146 -22.30 6.32 3.86
N LYS A 147 -23.04 5.99 2.81
CA LYS A 147 -22.69 4.95 1.85
C LYS A 147 -22.08 5.58 0.60
N VAL A 148 -20.85 5.19 0.26
CA VAL A 148 -20.19 5.49 -1.00
C VAL A 148 -20.06 4.19 -1.81
N ASP A 149 -20.85 4.07 -2.86
CA ASP A 149 -20.76 2.97 -3.84
C ASP A 149 -20.03 3.43 -5.11
N ALA A 150 -20.01 2.60 -6.14
CA ALA A 150 -19.34 2.89 -7.39
C ALA A 150 -19.88 4.18 -8.07
N GLU A 151 -21.18 4.45 -7.97
CA GLU A 151 -21.80 5.67 -8.50
C GLU A 151 -21.34 6.90 -7.73
N GLY A 152 -21.39 6.85 -6.40
CA GLY A 152 -20.90 7.92 -5.54
C GLY A 152 -19.39 8.17 -5.71
N ALA A 153 -18.61 7.11 -5.88
CA ALA A 153 -17.17 7.25 -6.16
C ALA A 153 -16.89 7.88 -7.53
N ALA A 154 -17.71 7.57 -8.54
CA ALA A 154 -17.59 8.15 -9.90
C ALA A 154 -17.97 9.64 -9.97
N ALA A 155 -18.73 10.13 -9.00
CA ALA A 155 -19.08 11.55 -8.90
C ALA A 155 -17.86 12.46 -8.68
N GLY A 156 -16.72 11.90 -8.17
CA GLY A 156 -15.42 12.57 -8.08
C GLY A 156 -15.42 13.82 -7.20
N ASP A 157 -16.40 13.95 -6.29
CA ASP A 157 -16.54 15.12 -5.43
C ASP A 157 -15.46 15.13 -4.34
N GLU A 158 -14.87 16.29 -4.08
CA GLU A 158 -13.85 16.49 -3.04
C GLU A 158 -14.34 16.07 -1.64
N LEU A 159 -15.64 16.26 -1.37
CA LEU A 159 -16.26 15.82 -0.12
C LEU A 159 -16.17 14.30 0.07
N MET A 160 -16.27 13.50 -1.02
CA MET A 160 -16.07 12.05 -0.95
C MET A 160 -14.65 11.72 -0.49
N ILE A 161 -13.65 12.39 -1.06
CA ILE A 161 -12.23 12.22 -0.68
C ILE A 161 -12.05 12.59 0.78
N GLN A 162 -12.63 13.71 1.23
CA GLN A 162 -12.57 14.14 2.62
C GLN A 162 -13.19 13.12 3.57
N LEU A 163 -14.41 12.62 3.28
CA LEU A 163 -15.13 11.70 4.15
C LEU A 163 -14.54 10.28 4.17
N THR A 164 -14.00 9.81 3.04
CA THR A 164 -13.35 8.47 2.98
C THR A 164 -11.86 8.51 3.36
N GLY A 165 -11.30 9.71 3.59
CA GLY A 165 -9.86 9.89 3.76
C GLY A 165 -9.08 9.51 2.50
N GLY A 166 -9.74 9.53 1.33
CA GLY A 166 -9.13 9.14 0.04
C GLY A 166 -8.98 7.63 -0.17
N LEU A 167 -9.36 6.79 0.80
CA LEU A 167 -9.26 5.35 0.67
C LEU A 167 -10.41 4.79 -0.19
N THR A 168 -10.06 4.02 -1.22
CA THR A 168 -11.04 3.40 -2.12
C THR A 168 -11.09 1.87 -1.93
N VAL A 169 -12.22 1.25 -2.30
CA VAL A 169 -12.37 -0.22 -2.29
C VAL A 169 -11.26 -0.90 -3.10
N ALA A 170 -10.84 -0.31 -4.21
CA ALA A 170 -9.80 -0.86 -5.06
C ALA A 170 -8.42 -0.93 -4.38
N ALA A 171 -8.11 0.00 -3.48
CA ALA A 171 -6.87 0.00 -2.72
C ALA A 171 -6.84 -1.04 -1.57
N MET A 172 -7.93 -1.77 -1.39
CA MET A 172 -8.08 -2.78 -0.33
C MET A 172 -8.00 -4.23 -0.83
N ASP A 173 -7.61 -4.47 -2.08
CA ASP A 173 -7.48 -5.83 -2.61
C ASP A 173 -6.01 -6.22 -2.77
N LEU A 174 -5.37 -6.55 -1.64
CA LEU A 174 -3.96 -6.95 -1.62
C LEU A 174 -3.62 -8.07 -2.62
N PRO A 175 -4.39 -9.20 -2.71
CA PRO A 175 -4.07 -10.22 -3.69
C PRO A 175 -4.14 -9.72 -5.13
N LYS A 176 -5.11 -8.86 -5.46
CA LYS A 176 -5.20 -8.28 -6.80
C LYS A 176 -3.97 -7.43 -7.13
N GLU A 177 -3.51 -6.58 -6.21
CA GLU A 177 -2.32 -5.75 -6.41
C GLU A 177 -1.05 -6.61 -6.54
N LEU A 178 -0.87 -7.61 -5.67
CA LEU A 178 0.25 -8.56 -5.77
C LEU A 178 0.21 -9.36 -7.08
N GLY A 179 -0.97 -9.77 -7.53
CA GLY A 179 -1.14 -10.46 -8.82
C GLY A 179 -0.75 -9.59 -10.01
N LEU A 180 -1.09 -8.31 -9.98
CA LEU A 180 -0.69 -7.32 -11.00
C LEU A 180 0.82 -7.11 -10.97
N LEU A 181 1.42 -6.97 -9.78
CA LEU A 181 2.86 -6.82 -9.62
C LEU A 181 3.61 -8.07 -10.12
N ALA A 182 3.17 -9.26 -9.73
CA ALA A 182 3.77 -10.53 -10.18
C ALA A 182 3.66 -10.75 -11.70
N GLY A 183 2.69 -10.14 -12.36
CA GLY A 183 2.52 -10.13 -13.81
C GLY A 183 3.32 -9.05 -14.53
N SER A 184 3.94 -8.12 -13.81
CA SER A 184 4.80 -7.10 -14.39
C SER A 184 6.09 -7.71 -14.95
N SER A 185 6.51 -7.25 -16.12
CA SER A 185 7.77 -7.70 -16.75
C SER A 185 9.04 -7.12 -16.11
N ALA A 186 8.89 -6.23 -15.14
CA ALA A 186 9.97 -5.43 -14.58
C ALA A 186 9.98 -5.41 -13.04
N VAL A 187 9.67 -6.57 -12.41
CA VAL A 187 9.81 -6.68 -10.94
C VAL A 187 11.29 -6.65 -10.58
N LYS A 188 11.66 -5.77 -9.67
CA LYS A 188 13.03 -5.60 -9.17
C LYS A 188 13.10 -6.11 -7.73
N HIS A 189 14.14 -6.86 -7.43
CA HIS A 189 14.53 -7.16 -6.06
C HIS A 189 15.38 -6.01 -5.51
N LEU A 190 14.92 -5.36 -4.45
CA LEU A 190 15.63 -4.24 -3.83
C LEU A 190 16.62 -4.70 -2.75
N GLY A 191 16.50 -5.97 -2.30
CA GLY A 191 17.33 -6.56 -1.25
C GLY A 191 16.67 -6.58 0.12
N PRO A 192 17.44 -6.98 1.15
CA PRO A 192 16.95 -7.05 2.52
C PRO A 192 16.67 -5.66 3.08
N VAL A 193 15.55 -5.55 3.77
CA VAL A 193 15.10 -4.32 4.42
C VAL A 193 14.74 -4.59 5.88
N LYS A 194 14.91 -3.57 6.71
CA LYS A 194 14.53 -3.61 8.12
C LYS A 194 13.66 -2.41 8.46
N GLY A 195 12.49 -2.67 9.04
CA GLY A 195 11.57 -1.64 9.51
C GLY A 195 11.05 -1.96 10.91
N GLY A 196 11.64 -1.33 11.93
CA GLY A 196 11.39 -1.72 13.33
C GLY A 196 11.90 -3.12 13.61
N ASP A 197 11.04 -4.01 14.12
CA ASP A 197 11.35 -5.42 14.41
C ASP A 197 11.11 -6.35 13.22
N VAL A 198 10.72 -5.80 12.04
CA VAL A 198 10.42 -6.58 10.84
C VAL A 198 11.64 -6.62 9.93
N GLU A 199 12.13 -7.83 9.63
CA GLU A 199 13.13 -8.11 8.59
C GLU A 199 12.41 -8.76 7.41
N ALA A 200 12.67 -8.29 6.19
CA ALA A 200 11.99 -8.72 4.99
C ALA A 200 12.87 -8.52 3.75
N GLU A 201 12.50 -9.15 2.63
CA GLU A 201 13.03 -8.85 1.31
C GLU A 201 12.06 -7.90 0.59
N ALA A 202 12.60 -6.83 0.01
CA ALA A 202 11.81 -5.82 -0.70
C ALA A 202 11.85 -6.02 -2.20
N TYR A 203 10.69 -5.83 -2.82
CA TYR A 203 10.48 -5.94 -4.27
C TYR A 203 9.70 -4.72 -4.74
N GLU A 204 10.01 -4.25 -5.94
CA GLU A 204 9.37 -3.08 -6.55
C GLU A 204 8.95 -3.39 -7.99
N GLY A 205 7.85 -2.81 -8.42
CA GLY A 205 7.45 -2.82 -9.82
C GLY A 205 6.30 -1.87 -10.10
N GLU A 206 6.06 -1.66 -11.39
CA GLU A 206 5.03 -0.77 -11.86
C GLU A 206 3.71 -1.54 -12.01
N LEU A 207 2.63 -0.96 -11.49
CA LEU A 207 1.26 -1.41 -11.66
C LEU A 207 0.57 -0.66 -12.82
N PRO A 208 -0.52 -1.20 -13.38
CA PRO A 208 -1.31 -0.48 -14.36
C PRO A 208 -1.72 0.92 -13.91
N GLY A 209 -1.63 1.89 -14.82
CA GLY A 209 -1.92 3.29 -14.55
C GLY A 209 -0.74 4.09 -13.98
N GLY A 210 0.50 3.59 -14.14
CA GLY A 210 1.71 4.30 -13.73
C GLY A 210 1.93 4.36 -12.21
N LYS A 211 1.28 3.48 -11.45
CA LYS A 211 1.51 3.36 -10.01
C LYS A 211 2.76 2.55 -9.76
N LEU A 212 3.58 2.99 -8.81
CA LEU A 212 4.72 2.23 -8.32
C LEU A 212 4.35 1.51 -7.03
N MET A 213 4.60 0.20 -6.97
CA MET A 213 4.35 -0.60 -5.78
C MET A 213 5.65 -1.22 -5.27
N GLU A 214 5.92 -1.01 -3.99
CA GLU A 214 6.93 -1.74 -3.24
C GLU A 214 6.23 -2.72 -2.30
N VAL A 215 6.71 -3.98 -2.24
CA VAL A 215 6.24 -5.00 -1.32
C VAL A 215 7.41 -5.58 -0.52
N TRP A 216 7.22 -5.71 0.79
CA TRP A 216 8.15 -6.36 1.71
C TRP A 216 7.61 -7.73 2.07
N ILE A 217 8.38 -8.77 1.82
CA ILE A 217 8.00 -10.17 2.07
C ILE A 217 8.83 -10.68 3.23
N GLY A 218 8.18 -11.07 4.30
CA GLY A 218 8.81 -11.62 5.50
C GLY A 218 9.38 -13.03 5.27
N ALA A 219 10.18 -13.50 6.20
CA ALA A 219 10.81 -14.83 6.15
C ALA A 219 9.79 -15.97 6.08
N ASP A 220 8.58 -15.77 6.56
CA ASP A 220 7.46 -16.70 6.46
C ASP A 220 6.76 -16.66 5.08
N GLY A 221 7.22 -15.77 4.17
CA GLY A 221 6.70 -15.60 2.82
C GLY A 221 5.38 -14.84 2.73
N TYR A 222 4.88 -14.26 3.82
CA TYR A 222 3.75 -13.32 3.77
C TYR A 222 4.23 -11.90 3.48
N PRO A 223 3.43 -11.09 2.74
CA PRO A 223 3.70 -9.66 2.65
C PRO A 223 3.49 -9.01 4.04
N VAL A 224 4.48 -8.29 4.52
CA VAL A 224 4.43 -7.61 5.82
C VAL A 224 4.18 -6.12 5.67
N LYS A 225 4.51 -5.57 4.49
CA LYS A 225 4.28 -4.16 4.16
C LYS A 225 4.13 -3.97 2.66
N THR A 226 3.26 -3.05 2.27
CA THR A 226 3.24 -2.49 0.92
C THR A 226 3.32 -0.98 0.97
N ILE A 227 3.92 -0.38 -0.06
CA ILE A 227 3.91 1.06 -0.30
C ILE A 227 3.49 1.24 -1.75
N VAL A 228 2.40 1.97 -1.97
CA VAL A 228 1.91 2.28 -3.32
C VAL A 228 2.00 3.79 -3.51
N HIS A 229 2.72 4.20 -4.54
CA HIS A 229 2.79 5.59 -4.99
C HIS A 229 1.96 5.76 -6.25
N ALA A 230 1.17 6.81 -6.30
CA ALA A 230 0.39 7.19 -7.46
C ALA A 230 0.50 8.70 -7.69
N GLU A 231 0.51 9.10 -8.96
CA GLU A 231 0.42 10.49 -9.36
C GLU A 231 -0.85 10.72 -10.18
N SER A 232 -1.60 11.74 -9.83
CA SER A 232 -2.80 12.14 -10.58
C SER A 232 -2.97 13.64 -10.50
N GLY A 233 -3.09 14.31 -11.66
CA GLY A 233 -3.32 15.75 -11.73
C GLY A 233 -2.23 16.60 -11.03
N GLY A 234 -0.96 16.12 -11.00
CA GLY A 234 0.14 16.79 -10.30
C GLY A 234 0.16 16.58 -8.78
N THR A 235 -0.73 15.74 -8.26
CA THR A 235 -0.76 15.36 -6.85
C THR A 235 -0.18 13.96 -6.67
N THR A 236 0.83 13.84 -5.83
CA THR A 236 1.39 12.56 -5.43
C THR A 236 0.62 12.01 -4.24
N THR A 237 0.26 10.75 -4.30
CA THR A 237 -0.39 10.02 -3.21
C THR A 237 0.48 8.82 -2.83
N SER A 238 0.65 8.57 -1.54
CA SER A 238 1.30 7.36 -1.06
C SER A 238 0.43 6.64 -0.04
N LEU A 239 0.21 5.34 -0.26
CA LEU A 239 -0.47 4.46 0.67
C LEU A 239 0.54 3.44 1.20
N THR A 240 0.87 3.53 2.48
CA THR A 240 1.65 2.51 3.18
C THR A 240 0.70 1.62 3.95
N THR A 241 0.77 0.31 3.75
CA THR A 241 -0.02 -0.68 4.51
C THR A 241 0.93 -1.68 5.16
N LYS A 242 0.78 -1.88 6.47
CA LYS A 242 1.42 -2.98 7.21
C LYS A 242 0.39 -4.08 7.43
N TYR A 243 0.83 -5.32 7.28
CA TYR A 243 -0.01 -6.50 7.43
C TYR A 243 0.49 -7.37 8.58
N SER A 244 -0.46 -7.94 9.32
CA SER A 244 -0.17 -8.91 10.38
C SER A 244 -1.38 -9.83 10.58
N GLY A 245 -1.18 -10.93 11.33
CA GLY A 245 -2.30 -11.81 11.70
C GLY A 245 -3.11 -12.28 10.51
N PHE A 246 -2.45 -12.77 9.46
CA PHE A 246 -3.11 -13.36 8.30
C PHE A 246 -4.08 -14.46 8.72
N GLY A 247 -5.26 -14.53 8.08
CA GLY A 247 -6.36 -15.40 8.49
C GLY A 247 -7.19 -14.84 9.66
N ALA A 248 -7.01 -13.58 10.05
CA ALA A 248 -7.77 -12.92 11.10
C ALA A 248 -9.29 -12.98 10.80
N LYS A 249 -10.13 -13.26 11.80
CA LYS A 249 -11.57 -13.28 11.62
C LYS A 249 -12.09 -11.89 11.23
N ALA A 250 -12.59 -11.76 10.01
CA ALA A 250 -13.24 -10.55 9.49
C ALA A 250 -14.76 -10.75 9.48
N ALA A 251 -15.43 -10.38 10.57
CA ALA A 251 -16.91 -10.40 10.64
C ALA A 251 -17.45 -9.03 10.23
N VAL A 252 -17.25 -8.68 8.96
CA VAL A 252 -17.65 -7.37 8.42
C VAL A 252 -19.11 -7.42 7.96
N GLN A 253 -19.92 -6.48 8.44
CA GLN A 253 -21.33 -6.33 8.05
C GLN A 253 -21.61 -4.88 7.67
N ALA A 254 -22.37 -4.68 6.60
CA ALA A 254 -22.86 -3.36 6.23
C ALA A 254 -23.74 -2.79 7.37
N PRO A 255 -23.68 -1.49 7.63
CA PRO A 255 -24.58 -0.82 8.55
C PRO A 255 -26.05 -0.96 8.16
N PRO A 256 -27.00 -0.77 9.11
CA PRO A 256 -28.42 -0.84 8.81
C PRO A 256 -28.82 0.15 7.70
N ALA A 257 -29.56 -0.30 6.70
CA ALA A 257 -30.02 0.55 5.60
C ALA A 257 -30.89 1.72 6.10
N GLY A 258 -31.66 1.51 7.17
CA GLY A 258 -32.48 2.56 7.79
C GLY A 258 -31.68 3.72 8.40
N ASP A 259 -30.39 3.50 8.71
CA ASP A 259 -29.49 4.49 9.31
C ASP A 259 -28.39 4.94 8.32
N THR A 260 -28.59 4.68 7.03
CA THR A 260 -27.61 4.95 5.98
C THR A 260 -28.19 5.91 4.94
N VAL A 261 -27.39 6.90 4.51
CA VAL A 261 -27.67 7.80 3.39
C VAL A 261 -26.68 7.54 2.27
N ALA A 262 -27.14 7.50 1.01
CA ALA A 262 -26.26 7.41 -0.13
C ALA A 262 -25.51 8.74 -0.35
N PHE A 263 -24.25 8.68 -0.79
CA PHE A 263 -23.46 9.88 -1.07
C PHE A 263 -24.10 10.77 -2.13
N THR A 264 -24.65 10.18 -3.20
CA THR A 264 -25.39 10.91 -4.23
C THR A 264 -26.59 11.66 -3.68
N ASP A 265 -27.30 11.08 -2.70
CA ASP A 265 -28.44 11.77 -2.07
C ASP A 265 -27.98 12.88 -1.11
N LEU A 266 -26.83 12.71 -0.48
CA LEU A 266 -26.22 13.78 0.31
C LEU A 266 -25.85 14.97 -0.58
N LEU A 267 -25.21 14.71 -1.74
CA LEU A 267 -24.86 15.77 -2.70
C LEU A 267 -26.11 16.57 -3.15
N LYS A 268 -27.20 15.89 -3.51
CA LYS A 268 -28.47 16.54 -3.87
C LYS A 268 -28.98 17.45 -2.75
N ARG A 269 -28.93 17.00 -1.49
CA ARG A 269 -29.35 17.80 -0.32
C ARG A 269 -28.49 19.03 -0.12
N LEU A 270 -27.19 18.94 -0.42
CA LEU A 270 -26.25 20.06 -0.34
C LEU A 270 -26.27 20.97 -1.58
N GLY A 271 -27.15 20.69 -2.55
CA GLY A 271 -27.22 21.46 -3.82
C GLY A 271 -26.01 21.27 -4.73
N ARG A 272 -25.32 20.15 -4.61
CA ARG A 272 -24.10 19.79 -5.38
C ARG A 272 -24.34 18.67 -6.41
N GLY A 273 -25.61 18.24 -6.59
CA GLY A 273 -25.98 17.16 -7.52
C GLY A 273 -26.52 17.66 -8.84
#